data_623588f96dd493c2bf49587c2c1ec263
#
_entry.id   623588f96dd493c2bf49587c2c1ec263
#
_cell.length_a   1.000
_cell.length_b   1.000
_cell.length_c   1.000
_cell.angle_alpha   90.00
_cell.angle_beta   90.00
_cell.angle_gamma   90.00
#
_symmetry.space_group_name_H-M   'P 1'
#
loop_
_entity.id
_entity.type
_entity.pdbx_description
1 polymer ?
#
loop_
_entity_poly.entity_id
_entity_poly.type
_entity_poly.pdbx_seq_one_letter_code
_entity_poly.pdbx_strand_id
1 'polypeptide(L)'
;MDQEMRAPCLGRPLPDMYCSGSSMPKFFIKTYGCQMNERDSEQVAHSLIARGYERVAREAEADVVLLNTCSVRDMADQKALGKMGMLGRMAKERPHVVFGFLGCMAQARGAALLKGLPHVDLVVGTQKFHRVPDYVDELLSRKKSGFSKNAQRRMENRMDDLRFSIVDVAEEAGSQSTIREQQLAPKQATAFVSIMQGCNMHCTFCIVPQTRGSERSRSIDEIVSEVRGLVSRGVKEITLLGQIVNLYGRHEFPKVDNKAPFVQLLETVHNVEGLERLRFTSPHPIAFRDDLVDAISNLPKLAEHVHLPLQSGSNRILKAMHRAYTAEKYVDLVRRIRRAREGIAITTDIIVGFPGETADDYKQTRDLVEEIQFDNAFVFRYSPRRDTPAAEMPDQIDEPTKEARNQDLLRIVNESTRRAGERLVGHCVEVLCEGPSKTNPTRLMGRTRNNKIVVFEGNENLIGELAYVQVQQANGFSLYGVPVQK
;
A
#
# COMPACT_ATOMS: atom_id res chain seq x y z
N MET A 1 -35.80 23.33 -26.15
CA MET A 1 -35.99 21.93 -25.74
C MET A 1 -34.79 21.59 -24.89
N ASP A 2 -34.92 21.89 -23.58
CA ASP A 2 -33.89 21.76 -22.58
C ASP A 2 -33.91 20.32 -22.06
N GLN A 3 -32.81 19.59 -22.25
CA GLN A 3 -32.56 18.34 -21.53
C GLN A 3 -31.69 18.66 -20.32
N GLU A 4 -32.33 18.75 -19.17
CA GLU A 4 -31.68 18.76 -17.86
C GLU A 4 -30.88 17.46 -17.66
N MET A 5 -29.56 17.57 -17.60
CA MET A 5 -28.69 16.50 -17.12
C MET A 5 -28.87 16.37 -15.59
N ARG A 6 -29.56 15.32 -15.17
CA ARG A 6 -29.69 14.94 -13.76
C ARG A 6 -28.32 14.47 -13.24
N ALA A 7 -27.81 15.13 -12.21
CA ALA A 7 -26.67 14.69 -11.43
C ALA A 7 -26.91 13.32 -10.78
N PRO A 8 -25.89 12.45 -10.65
CA PRO A 8 -26.02 11.16 -9.98
C PRO A 8 -26.24 11.35 -8.49
N CYS A 9 -27.21 10.62 -7.96
CA CYS A 9 -27.67 10.62 -6.57
C CYS A 9 -26.52 10.38 -5.58
N LEU A 10 -26.20 11.37 -4.79
CA LEU A 10 -25.51 11.25 -3.50
C LEU A 10 -26.37 10.36 -2.57
N GLY A 11 -25.69 9.49 -1.85
CA GLY A 11 -26.14 8.40 -1.00
C GLY A 11 -27.54 8.49 -0.40
N ARG A 12 -28.23 7.35 -0.37
CA ARG A 12 -29.48 7.20 0.37
C ARG A 12 -29.24 7.55 1.85
N PRO A 13 -30.09 8.37 2.49
CA PRO A 13 -30.04 8.57 3.93
C PRO A 13 -30.25 7.24 4.66
N LEU A 14 -29.70 7.15 5.88
CA LEU A 14 -29.91 6.03 6.78
C LEU A 14 -31.39 5.64 6.82
N PRO A 15 -31.76 4.35 6.78
CA PRO A 15 -33.11 3.95 7.11
C PRO A 15 -33.47 4.45 8.52
N ASP A 16 -34.70 4.89 8.73
CA ASP A 16 -35.23 5.52 9.95
C ASP A 16 -35.08 4.73 11.28
N MET A 17 -34.23 3.69 11.30
CA MET A 17 -33.98 2.82 12.45
C MET A 17 -33.16 3.46 13.58
N TYR A 18 -32.60 4.65 13.38
CA TYR A 18 -31.72 5.33 14.37
C TYR A 18 -32.36 6.55 15.05
N CYS A 19 -33.69 6.77 14.83
CA CYS A 19 -34.41 7.88 15.41
C CYS A 19 -35.00 7.58 16.81
N SER A 20 -34.25 6.92 17.71
CA SER A 20 -34.59 6.91 19.14
C SER A 20 -33.40 6.42 19.98
N GLY A 21 -32.56 7.31 20.49
CA GLY A 21 -31.71 7.08 21.68
C GLY A 21 -30.55 6.09 21.56
N SER A 22 -30.22 5.53 20.39
CA SER A 22 -29.10 4.62 20.22
C SER A 22 -27.82 5.40 19.85
N SER A 23 -26.73 5.15 20.58
CA SER A 23 -25.40 5.68 20.24
C SER A 23 -25.00 5.29 18.82
N MET A 24 -24.27 6.18 18.10
CA MET A 24 -23.72 5.90 16.79
C MET A 24 -22.88 4.60 16.83
N PRO A 25 -23.06 3.68 15.87
CA PRO A 25 -22.27 2.44 15.85
C PRO A 25 -20.80 2.75 15.61
N LYS A 26 -19.93 1.99 16.28
CA LYS A 26 -18.49 2.22 16.30
C LYS A 26 -17.75 1.17 15.48
N PHE A 27 -16.74 1.60 14.70
CA PHE A 27 -15.90 0.68 13.95
C PHE A 27 -14.43 0.86 14.23
N PHE A 28 -13.72 -0.26 14.18
CA PHE A 28 -12.27 -0.34 14.22
C PHE A 28 -11.77 -1.00 12.93
N ILE A 29 -10.78 -0.42 12.28
CA ILE A 29 -10.11 -1.00 11.12
C ILE A 29 -8.60 -1.04 11.34
N LYS A 30 -8.00 -2.21 11.11
CA LYS A 30 -6.55 -2.39 11.18
C LYS A 30 -6.02 -2.95 9.87
N THR A 31 -4.97 -2.32 9.36
CA THR A 31 -4.33 -2.69 8.10
C THR A 31 -3.07 -3.51 8.36
N TYR A 32 -2.94 -4.61 7.62
CA TYR A 32 -1.75 -5.44 7.52
C TYR A 32 -1.34 -5.52 6.05
N GLY A 33 -0.30 -4.80 5.64
CA GLY A 33 0.11 -4.89 4.24
C GLY A 33 0.93 -3.73 3.70
N CYS A 34 0.63 -3.35 2.47
CA CYS A 34 1.31 -2.28 1.73
C CYS A 34 0.46 -0.99 1.71
N GLN A 35 1.01 0.07 1.11
CA GLN A 35 0.34 1.37 0.94
C GLN A 35 -1.02 1.26 0.25
N MET A 36 -1.17 0.32 -0.71
CA MET A 36 -2.48 0.08 -1.34
C MET A 36 -3.52 -0.41 -0.32
N ASN A 37 -3.15 -1.30 0.62
CA ASN A 37 -4.06 -1.71 1.69
C ASN A 37 -4.37 -0.56 2.66
N GLU A 38 -3.40 0.32 2.94
CA GLU A 38 -3.65 1.53 3.73
C GLU A 38 -4.69 2.42 3.04
N ARG A 39 -4.51 2.68 1.75
CA ARG A 39 -5.46 3.45 0.94
C ARG A 39 -6.86 2.78 0.88
N ASP A 40 -6.91 1.47 0.70
CA ASP A 40 -8.16 0.70 0.71
C ASP A 40 -8.89 0.85 2.07
N SER A 41 -8.15 0.82 3.18
CA SER A 41 -8.72 1.02 4.53
C SER A 41 -9.23 2.44 4.76
N GLU A 42 -8.54 3.45 4.23
CA GLU A 42 -8.99 4.84 4.27
C GLU A 42 -10.31 5.02 3.52
N GLN A 43 -10.46 4.39 2.35
CA GLN A 43 -11.69 4.40 1.57
C GLN A 43 -12.86 3.79 2.34
N VAL A 44 -12.65 2.61 2.92
CA VAL A 44 -13.69 1.93 3.72
C VAL A 44 -14.06 2.77 4.95
N ALA A 45 -13.05 3.32 5.65
CA ALA A 45 -13.28 4.18 6.79
C ALA A 45 -14.11 5.43 6.43
N HIS A 46 -13.76 6.10 5.32
CA HIS A 46 -14.51 7.25 4.83
C HIS A 46 -15.97 6.90 4.54
N SER A 47 -16.23 5.77 3.85
CA SER A 47 -17.58 5.32 3.52
C SER A 47 -18.41 4.99 4.76
N LEU A 48 -17.81 4.37 5.78
CA LEU A 48 -18.48 4.08 7.05
C LEU A 48 -18.80 5.37 7.82
N ILE A 49 -17.88 6.34 7.85
CA ILE A 49 -18.12 7.63 8.52
C ILE A 49 -19.21 8.42 7.79
N ALA A 50 -19.21 8.45 6.45
CA ALA A 50 -20.28 9.06 5.66
C ALA A 50 -21.66 8.40 5.91
N ARG A 51 -21.66 7.14 6.38
CA ARG A 51 -22.86 6.38 6.77
C ARG A 51 -23.24 6.60 8.25
N GLY A 52 -22.52 7.45 9.00
CA GLY A 52 -22.80 7.77 10.41
C GLY A 52 -22.12 6.87 11.44
N TYR A 53 -21.08 6.11 11.05
CA TYR A 53 -20.27 5.33 11.98
C TYR A 53 -19.16 6.18 12.60
N GLU A 54 -18.84 5.92 13.86
CA GLU A 54 -17.70 6.54 14.57
C GLU A 54 -16.47 5.61 14.51
N ARG A 55 -15.31 6.14 14.07
CA ARG A 55 -14.05 5.40 14.10
C ARG A 55 -13.43 5.43 15.50
N VAL A 56 -13.09 4.25 16.05
CA VAL A 56 -12.45 4.13 17.37
C VAL A 56 -11.01 3.62 17.25
N ALA A 57 -10.20 3.92 18.29
CA ALA A 57 -8.78 3.57 18.30
C ALA A 57 -8.52 2.12 18.75
N ARG A 58 -9.45 1.49 19.47
CA ARG A 58 -9.30 0.16 20.06
C ARG A 58 -10.44 -0.75 19.67
N GLU A 59 -10.12 -2.00 19.32
CA GLU A 59 -11.12 -3.02 18.97
C GLU A 59 -12.16 -3.29 20.07
N ALA A 60 -11.76 -3.12 21.34
CA ALA A 60 -12.65 -3.35 22.48
C ALA A 60 -13.83 -2.37 22.53
N GLU A 61 -13.75 -1.23 21.87
CA GLU A 61 -14.78 -0.18 21.84
C GLU A 61 -15.70 -0.31 20.63
N ALA A 62 -15.35 -1.17 19.66
CA ALA A 62 -16.03 -1.25 18.38
C ALA A 62 -17.23 -2.20 18.38
N ASP A 63 -18.23 -1.88 17.57
CA ASP A 63 -19.32 -2.77 17.15
C ASP A 63 -18.98 -3.50 15.86
N VAL A 64 -17.98 -3.00 15.12
CA VAL A 64 -17.46 -3.58 13.88
C VAL A 64 -15.95 -3.60 13.90
N VAL A 65 -15.34 -4.76 13.74
CA VAL A 65 -13.89 -4.95 13.71
C VAL A 65 -13.47 -5.51 12.35
N LEU A 66 -12.74 -4.71 11.58
CA LEU A 66 -12.30 -5.04 10.22
C LEU A 66 -10.77 -5.17 10.17
N LEU A 67 -10.29 -6.26 9.59
CA LEU A 67 -8.86 -6.46 9.32
C LEU A 67 -8.63 -6.43 7.81
N ASN A 68 -7.99 -5.37 7.31
CA ASN A 68 -7.59 -5.29 5.90
C ASN A 68 -6.22 -5.95 5.73
N THR A 69 -6.10 -6.86 4.77
CA THR A 69 -5.02 -7.84 4.73
C THR A 69 -4.38 -7.95 3.35
N CYS A 70 -3.06 -8.20 3.37
CA CYS A 70 -2.23 -8.37 2.18
C CYS A 70 -1.90 -9.86 1.97
N SER A 71 -1.88 -10.34 0.73
CA SER A 71 -1.39 -11.69 0.37
C SER A 71 0.03 -11.67 -0.23
N VAL A 72 0.62 -10.50 -0.39
CA VAL A 72 1.99 -10.39 -0.92
C VAL A 72 3.05 -10.72 0.13
N ARG A 73 2.77 -10.44 1.41
CA ARG A 73 3.68 -10.66 2.53
C ARG A 73 3.11 -11.71 3.48
N ASP A 74 3.76 -12.87 3.57
CA ASP A 74 3.34 -13.98 4.42
C ASP A 74 3.17 -13.58 5.90
N MET A 75 4.12 -12.81 6.43
CA MET A 75 4.03 -12.26 7.78
C MET A 75 2.77 -11.41 8.03
N ALA A 76 2.24 -10.75 7.00
CA ALA A 76 1.00 -9.97 7.14
C ALA A 76 -0.22 -10.89 7.26
N ASP A 77 -0.27 -11.95 6.46
CA ASP A 77 -1.29 -13.00 6.53
C ASP A 77 -1.31 -13.67 7.90
N GLN A 78 -0.15 -14.13 8.38
CA GLN A 78 -0.01 -14.81 9.67
C GLN A 78 -0.44 -13.90 10.83
N LYS A 79 0.00 -12.63 10.83
CA LYS A 79 -0.37 -11.65 11.85
C LYS A 79 -1.87 -11.37 11.85
N ALA A 80 -2.50 -11.26 10.68
CA ALA A 80 -3.94 -11.00 10.57
C ALA A 80 -4.76 -12.20 11.04
N LEU A 81 -4.39 -13.43 10.64
CA LEU A 81 -5.04 -14.66 11.09
C LEU A 81 -4.89 -14.86 12.60
N GLY A 82 -3.68 -14.68 13.14
CA GLY A 82 -3.43 -14.76 14.57
C GLY A 82 -4.24 -13.73 15.37
N LYS A 83 -4.29 -12.47 14.88
CA LYS A 83 -5.11 -11.43 15.51
C LYS A 83 -6.59 -11.76 15.49
N MET A 84 -7.13 -12.23 14.36
CA MET A 84 -8.55 -12.62 14.27
C MET A 84 -8.84 -13.82 15.19
N GLY A 85 -7.94 -14.79 15.28
CA GLY A 85 -8.07 -15.91 16.24
C GLY A 85 -8.17 -15.43 17.69
N MET A 86 -7.34 -14.47 18.10
CA MET A 86 -7.40 -13.85 19.44
C MET A 86 -8.74 -13.14 19.70
N LEU A 87 -9.34 -12.52 18.66
CA LEU A 87 -10.64 -11.85 18.76
C LEU A 87 -11.80 -12.84 18.97
N GLY A 88 -11.60 -14.13 18.76
CA GLY A 88 -12.61 -15.17 19.04
C GLY A 88 -13.12 -15.21 20.49
N ARG A 89 -12.30 -14.80 21.48
CA ARG A 89 -12.76 -14.63 22.88
C ARG A 89 -13.75 -13.46 22.96
N MET A 90 -13.38 -12.31 22.40
CA MET A 90 -14.25 -11.13 22.37
C MET A 90 -15.58 -11.43 21.65
N ALA A 91 -15.56 -12.22 20.59
CA ALA A 91 -16.75 -12.63 19.87
C ALA A 91 -17.72 -13.45 20.72
N LYS A 92 -17.21 -14.26 21.67
CA LYS A 92 -18.03 -15.01 22.64
C LYS A 92 -18.66 -14.08 23.69
N GLU A 93 -17.91 -13.11 24.18
CA GLU A 93 -18.33 -12.13 25.19
C GLU A 93 -19.27 -11.05 24.61
N ARG A 94 -19.04 -10.68 23.34
CA ARG A 94 -19.78 -9.63 22.62
C ARG A 94 -20.31 -10.14 21.28
N PRO A 95 -21.29 -11.03 21.26
CA PRO A 95 -21.79 -11.69 20.04
C PRO A 95 -22.47 -10.74 19.04
N HIS A 96 -22.81 -9.52 19.46
CA HIS A 96 -23.36 -8.47 18.59
C HIS A 96 -22.31 -7.79 17.70
N VAL A 97 -21.03 -7.95 18.01
CA VAL A 97 -19.93 -7.35 17.24
C VAL A 97 -19.75 -8.09 15.91
N VAL A 98 -19.58 -7.32 14.83
CA VAL A 98 -19.29 -7.85 13.49
C VAL A 98 -17.77 -7.94 13.29
N PHE A 99 -17.27 -9.11 12.87
CA PHE A 99 -15.87 -9.34 12.57
C PHE A 99 -15.69 -9.59 11.06
N GLY A 100 -14.74 -8.87 10.42
CA GLY A 100 -14.54 -9.00 8.98
C GLY A 100 -13.09 -8.99 8.53
N PHE A 101 -12.82 -9.74 7.45
CA PHE A 101 -11.61 -9.62 6.65
C PHE A 101 -11.87 -8.86 5.36
N LEU A 102 -10.95 -7.97 5.03
CA LEU A 102 -10.93 -7.21 3.79
C LEU A 102 -9.62 -7.42 3.04
N GLY A 103 -9.60 -7.12 1.75
CA GLY A 103 -8.37 -6.98 0.96
C GLY A 103 -7.89 -8.23 0.26
N CYS A 104 -6.58 -8.29 -0.03
CA CYS A 104 -6.00 -9.32 -0.90
C CYS A 104 -6.10 -10.73 -0.32
N MET A 105 -5.94 -10.93 1.00
CA MET A 105 -6.11 -12.24 1.60
C MET A 105 -7.58 -12.69 1.58
N ALA A 106 -8.51 -11.76 1.82
CA ALA A 106 -9.93 -12.03 1.69
C ALA A 106 -10.28 -12.44 0.25
N GLN A 107 -9.73 -11.74 -0.75
CA GLN A 107 -9.88 -12.08 -2.16
C GLN A 107 -9.34 -13.48 -2.50
N ALA A 108 -8.12 -13.80 -2.02
CA ALA A 108 -7.45 -15.06 -2.36
C ALA A 108 -8.05 -16.28 -1.67
N ARG A 109 -8.54 -16.13 -0.44
CA ARG A 109 -9.01 -17.25 0.38
C ARG A 109 -10.54 -17.38 0.46
N GLY A 110 -11.27 -16.30 0.25
CA GLY A 110 -12.73 -16.28 0.27
C GLY A 110 -13.34 -17.01 1.47
N ALA A 111 -14.32 -17.86 1.20
CA ALA A 111 -15.01 -18.64 2.22
C ALA A 111 -14.12 -19.60 3.03
N ALA A 112 -12.91 -19.92 2.55
CA ALA A 112 -11.99 -20.78 3.29
C ALA A 112 -11.53 -20.16 4.63
N LEU A 113 -11.59 -18.82 4.76
CA LEU A 113 -11.29 -18.12 6.01
C LEU A 113 -12.27 -18.45 7.13
N LEU A 114 -13.50 -18.81 6.79
CA LEU A 114 -14.56 -19.13 7.77
C LEU A 114 -14.35 -20.49 8.44
N LYS A 115 -13.68 -21.45 7.76
CA LYS A 115 -13.51 -22.82 8.27
C LYS A 115 -12.74 -22.89 9.59
N GLY A 116 -11.77 -22.02 9.80
CA GLY A 116 -10.96 -21.98 11.02
C GLY A 116 -11.37 -20.88 12.00
N LEU A 117 -12.25 -19.97 11.60
CA LEU A 117 -12.62 -18.76 12.33
C LEU A 117 -14.15 -18.54 12.26
N PRO A 118 -14.94 -19.35 12.97
CA PRO A 118 -16.40 -19.37 12.85
C PRO A 118 -17.10 -18.07 13.32
N HIS A 119 -16.38 -17.20 14.01
CA HIS A 119 -16.86 -15.88 14.44
C HIS A 119 -16.70 -14.78 13.39
N VAL A 120 -16.10 -15.08 12.24
CA VAL A 120 -15.96 -14.12 11.14
C VAL A 120 -17.29 -14.02 10.38
N ASP A 121 -17.84 -12.84 10.31
CA ASP A 121 -19.13 -12.54 9.69
C ASP A 121 -18.97 -12.01 8.25
N LEU A 122 -17.84 -11.41 7.91
CA LEU A 122 -17.65 -10.68 6.66
C LEU A 122 -16.29 -11.00 6.02
N VAL A 123 -16.30 -11.36 4.73
CA VAL A 123 -15.11 -11.53 3.90
C VAL A 123 -15.31 -10.79 2.59
N VAL A 124 -14.56 -9.69 2.38
CA VAL A 124 -14.74 -8.81 1.22
C VAL A 124 -13.45 -8.68 0.42
N GLY A 125 -13.54 -8.98 -0.86
CA GLY A 125 -12.45 -8.86 -1.83
C GLY A 125 -12.13 -7.41 -2.19
N THR A 126 -11.00 -7.24 -2.89
CA THR A 126 -10.41 -5.92 -3.21
C THR A 126 -11.28 -5.05 -4.13
N GLN A 127 -12.23 -5.62 -4.84
CA GLN A 127 -13.10 -4.90 -5.78
C GLN A 127 -14.46 -4.52 -5.17
N LYS A 128 -14.72 -4.90 -3.91
CA LYS A 128 -16.03 -4.76 -3.25
C LYS A 128 -16.03 -3.82 -2.03
N PHE A 129 -14.98 -3.03 -1.85
CA PHE A 129 -14.87 -2.13 -0.69
C PHE A 129 -16.02 -1.11 -0.58
N HIS A 130 -16.56 -0.67 -1.70
CA HIS A 130 -17.69 0.25 -1.75
C HIS A 130 -18.99 -0.35 -1.18
N ARG A 131 -19.08 -1.70 -1.11
CA ARG A 131 -20.23 -2.42 -0.55
C ARG A 131 -20.10 -2.71 0.95
N VAL A 132 -18.92 -2.49 1.53
CA VAL A 132 -18.69 -2.79 2.95
C VAL A 132 -19.69 -2.12 3.87
N PRO A 133 -20.08 -0.83 3.70
CA PRO A 133 -21.09 -0.22 4.55
C PRO A 133 -22.45 -0.95 4.50
N ASP A 134 -22.90 -1.36 3.32
CA ASP A 134 -24.17 -2.08 3.15
C ASP A 134 -24.15 -3.44 3.88
N TYR A 135 -23.04 -4.19 3.73
CA TYR A 135 -22.87 -5.47 4.41
C TYR A 135 -22.79 -5.34 5.92
N VAL A 136 -22.13 -4.29 6.40
CA VAL A 136 -22.03 -4.01 7.85
C VAL A 136 -23.42 -3.66 8.42
N ASP A 137 -24.21 -2.81 7.75
CA ASP A 137 -25.56 -2.47 8.15
C ASP A 137 -26.46 -3.72 8.24
N GLU A 138 -26.37 -4.58 7.21
CA GLU A 138 -27.11 -5.84 7.16
C GLU A 138 -26.73 -6.78 8.31
N LEU A 139 -25.44 -6.98 8.56
CA LEU A 139 -24.94 -7.88 9.61
C LEU A 139 -25.29 -7.37 11.01
N LEU A 140 -25.16 -6.07 11.27
CA LEU A 140 -25.56 -5.47 12.55
C LEU A 140 -27.06 -5.60 12.79
N SER A 141 -27.88 -5.39 11.74
CA SER A 141 -29.33 -5.58 11.82
C SER A 141 -29.70 -7.03 12.14
N ARG A 142 -29.08 -8.00 11.45
CA ARG A 142 -29.28 -9.44 11.70
C ARG A 142 -28.89 -9.83 13.12
N LYS A 143 -27.74 -9.33 13.62
CA LYS A 143 -27.29 -9.60 15.00
C LYS A 143 -28.19 -8.97 16.06
N LYS A 144 -28.72 -7.78 15.83
CA LYS A 144 -29.70 -7.15 16.72
C LYS A 144 -31.05 -7.92 16.76
N SER A 145 -31.57 -8.36 15.62
CA SER A 145 -32.83 -9.09 15.52
C SER A 145 -32.71 -10.55 16.00
N GLY A 146 -31.56 -11.19 15.86
CA GLY A 146 -31.33 -12.57 16.31
C GLY A 146 -31.15 -12.74 17.81
N PHE A 147 -30.95 -11.67 18.58
CA PHE A 147 -30.91 -11.68 20.06
C PHE A 147 -32.27 -11.79 20.77
N SER A 148 -33.37 -11.89 20.03
CA SER A 148 -34.65 -12.26 20.62
C SER A 148 -34.58 -13.70 21.19
N LYS A 149 -35.13 -13.93 22.38
CA LYS A 149 -35.09 -15.05 23.34
C LYS A 149 -34.94 -16.52 22.84
N ASN A 150 -34.90 -16.77 21.53
CA ASN A 150 -34.72 -18.10 20.94
C ASN A 150 -33.27 -18.43 20.48
N ALA A 151 -32.30 -17.51 20.60
CA ALA A 151 -30.93 -17.68 20.11
C ALA A 151 -30.08 -18.62 21.00
N GLN A 152 -30.38 -18.74 22.30
CA GLN A 152 -29.66 -19.65 23.20
C GLN A 152 -29.79 -21.14 22.85
N ARG A 153 -30.88 -21.56 22.22
CA ARG A 153 -31.10 -22.96 21.79
C ARG A 153 -30.41 -23.32 20.46
N ARG A 154 -29.95 -22.31 19.65
CA ARG A 154 -29.32 -22.53 18.35
C ARG A 154 -27.78 -22.59 18.40
N MET A 155 -27.15 -22.25 19.51
CA MET A 155 -25.70 -22.35 19.68
C MET A 155 -25.16 -23.79 19.77
N GLU A 156 -26.00 -24.79 19.94
CA GLU A 156 -25.61 -26.20 20.04
C GLU A 156 -25.42 -26.90 18.69
N ASN A 157 -25.89 -26.35 17.56
CA ASN A 157 -25.76 -26.94 16.23
C ASN A 157 -24.92 -26.04 15.29
N ARG A 158 -23.62 -26.04 15.51
CA ARG A 158 -22.61 -25.17 14.86
C ARG A 158 -22.37 -25.36 13.37
N MET A 159 -23.07 -26.24 12.67
CA MET A 159 -22.94 -26.39 11.20
C MET A 159 -23.80 -25.42 10.38
N ASP A 160 -24.76 -24.73 11.00
CA ASP A 160 -25.63 -23.76 10.33
C ASP A 160 -25.13 -22.30 10.38
N ASP A 161 -24.05 -22.00 11.13
CA ASP A 161 -23.54 -20.64 11.32
C ASP A 161 -22.95 -20.00 10.04
N LEU A 162 -22.54 -20.80 9.07
CA LEU A 162 -22.02 -20.31 7.77
C LEU A 162 -23.10 -19.60 6.93
N ARG A 163 -24.38 -19.75 7.25
CA ARG A 163 -25.49 -19.10 6.55
C ARG A 163 -25.63 -17.60 6.87
N PHE A 164 -24.97 -17.12 7.90
CA PHE A 164 -25.05 -15.72 8.33
C PHE A 164 -23.86 -14.88 7.88
N SER A 165 -22.78 -15.49 7.41
CA SER A 165 -21.59 -14.78 6.94
C SER A 165 -21.78 -14.30 5.50
N ILE A 166 -21.30 -13.08 5.21
CA ILE A 166 -21.26 -12.52 3.86
C ILE A 166 -19.85 -12.71 3.31
N VAL A 167 -19.76 -13.37 2.14
CA VAL A 167 -18.50 -13.54 1.39
C VAL A 167 -18.71 -12.96 -0.01
N ASP A 168 -18.06 -11.84 -0.32
CA ASP A 168 -18.09 -11.24 -1.65
C ASP A 168 -16.68 -10.96 -2.16
N VAL A 169 -16.22 -11.85 -3.04
CA VAL A 169 -14.90 -11.81 -3.69
C VAL A 169 -15.04 -11.83 -5.22
N ALA A 170 -16.24 -11.61 -5.74
CA ALA A 170 -16.48 -11.57 -7.18
C ALA A 170 -15.81 -10.34 -7.83
N GLU A 171 -15.35 -10.50 -9.07
CA GLU A 171 -14.87 -9.36 -9.85
C GLU A 171 -16.00 -8.40 -10.20
N GLU A 172 -15.70 -7.09 -10.21
CA GLU A 172 -16.67 -6.06 -10.57
C GLU A 172 -16.02 -4.98 -11.41
N ALA A 173 -16.53 -4.82 -12.64
CA ALA A 173 -16.09 -3.76 -13.54
C ALA A 173 -16.47 -2.38 -12.96
N GLY A 174 -15.58 -1.39 -13.08
CA GLY A 174 -15.83 -0.01 -12.62
C GLY A 174 -15.66 0.22 -11.12
N SER A 175 -15.33 -0.80 -10.32
CA SER A 175 -15.15 -0.66 -8.86
C SER A 175 -14.07 0.35 -8.45
N GLN A 176 -13.11 0.67 -9.33
CA GLN A 176 -12.05 1.64 -9.10
C GLN A 176 -12.54 3.10 -9.01
N SER A 177 -13.74 3.39 -9.52
CA SER A 177 -14.28 4.75 -9.59
C SER A 177 -15.17 5.14 -8.41
N THR A 178 -15.43 4.23 -7.48
CA THR A 178 -16.51 4.37 -6.51
C THR A 178 -16.18 5.15 -5.26
N ILE A 179 -14.91 5.21 -4.83
CA ILE A 179 -14.55 5.90 -3.58
C ILE A 179 -13.27 6.70 -3.77
N ARG A 180 -13.35 8.03 -3.66
CA ARG A 180 -12.26 8.97 -3.95
C ARG A 180 -11.90 9.87 -2.79
N GLU A 181 -12.84 10.19 -1.93
CA GLU A 181 -12.61 11.09 -0.81
C GLU A 181 -11.79 10.43 0.29
N GLN A 182 -10.94 11.21 0.94
CA GLN A 182 -10.08 10.79 2.04
C GLN A 182 -10.36 11.66 3.25
N GLN A 183 -10.46 11.04 4.42
CA GLN A 183 -10.36 11.79 5.67
C GLN A 183 -8.89 12.01 5.99
N LEU A 184 -8.51 13.25 6.16
CA LEU A 184 -7.18 13.62 6.60
C LEU A 184 -7.16 13.77 8.12
N ALA A 185 -6.11 13.26 8.73
CA ALA A 185 -5.81 13.59 10.12
C ALA A 185 -5.43 15.10 10.23
N PRO A 186 -5.60 15.73 11.38
CA PRO A 186 -5.13 17.10 11.58
C PRO A 186 -3.64 17.24 11.20
N LYS A 187 -3.31 18.27 10.41
CA LYS A 187 -1.95 18.55 9.91
C LYS A 187 -1.32 17.42 9.07
N GLN A 188 -2.09 16.52 8.49
CA GLN A 188 -1.57 15.49 7.60
C GLN A 188 -1.04 16.12 6.31
N ALA A 189 0.28 16.08 6.10
CA ALA A 189 0.94 16.70 4.96
C ALA A 189 1.15 15.76 3.76
N THR A 190 0.97 14.45 3.94
CA THR A 190 1.20 13.45 2.89
C THR A 190 -0.06 12.66 2.60
N ALA A 191 -0.31 12.31 1.33
CA ALA A 191 -1.45 11.48 0.96
C ALA A 191 -1.09 10.50 -0.17
N PHE A 192 -1.76 9.35 -0.15
CA PHE A 192 -1.69 8.36 -1.22
C PHE A 192 -2.84 8.55 -2.20
N VAL A 193 -2.54 8.55 -3.50
CA VAL A 193 -3.56 8.61 -4.56
C VAL A 193 -3.41 7.37 -5.45
N SER A 194 -4.41 6.52 -5.45
CA SER A 194 -4.45 5.35 -6.32
C SER A 194 -4.79 5.80 -7.74
N ILE A 195 -3.89 5.53 -8.70
CA ILE A 195 -4.06 5.91 -10.11
C ILE A 195 -4.55 4.76 -10.97
N MET A 196 -4.24 3.52 -10.57
CA MET A 196 -4.64 2.29 -11.25
C MET A 196 -4.76 1.14 -10.26
N GLN A 197 -5.46 0.10 -10.66
CA GLN A 197 -5.55 -1.17 -9.95
C GLN A 197 -5.40 -2.33 -10.92
N GLY A 198 -4.96 -3.49 -10.37
CA GLY A 198 -4.76 -4.71 -11.15
C GLY A 198 -3.44 -4.75 -11.90
N CYS A 199 -3.11 -5.91 -12.44
CA CYS A 199 -1.84 -6.12 -13.15
C CYS A 199 -2.00 -7.24 -14.19
N ASN A 200 -1.65 -6.95 -15.44
CA ASN A 200 -1.63 -7.92 -16.53
C ASN A 200 -0.26 -8.55 -16.77
N MET A 201 0.70 -8.35 -15.84
CA MET A 201 1.98 -9.05 -15.89
C MET A 201 1.85 -10.43 -15.26
N HIS A 202 2.52 -11.42 -15.86
CA HIS A 202 2.48 -12.82 -15.46
C HIS A 202 3.76 -13.24 -14.73
N CYS A 203 4.24 -12.42 -13.76
CA CYS A 203 5.37 -12.82 -12.94
C CYS A 203 5.04 -14.10 -12.19
N THR A 204 5.88 -15.14 -12.29
CA THR A 204 5.55 -16.49 -11.83
C THR A 204 5.34 -16.63 -10.32
N PHE A 205 5.88 -15.70 -9.53
CA PHE A 205 5.76 -15.68 -8.06
C PHE A 205 4.62 -14.79 -7.54
N CYS A 206 3.95 -14.05 -8.43
CA CYS A 206 3.09 -12.93 -8.02
C CYS A 206 1.61 -13.31 -8.02
N ILE A 207 0.95 -13.11 -6.88
CA ILE A 207 -0.49 -13.35 -6.71
C ILE A 207 -1.36 -12.14 -7.10
N VAL A 208 -0.77 -10.99 -7.43
CA VAL A 208 -1.50 -9.75 -7.68
C VAL A 208 -2.57 -9.87 -8.77
N PRO A 209 -2.35 -10.52 -9.93
CA PRO A 209 -3.40 -10.70 -10.93
C PRO A 209 -4.65 -11.37 -10.38
N GLN A 210 -4.49 -12.36 -9.50
CA GLN A 210 -5.61 -13.09 -8.88
C GLN A 210 -6.32 -12.26 -7.80
N THR A 211 -5.57 -11.39 -7.10
CA THR A 211 -6.12 -10.64 -5.95
C THR A 211 -6.60 -9.24 -6.28
N ARG A 212 -6.12 -8.64 -7.37
CA ARG A 212 -6.47 -7.28 -7.80
C ARG A 212 -7.10 -7.23 -9.20
N GLY A 213 -7.12 -8.38 -9.91
CA GLY A 213 -7.69 -8.50 -11.25
C GLY A 213 -6.86 -7.83 -12.34
N SER A 214 -7.49 -7.61 -13.49
CA SER A 214 -6.88 -6.95 -14.65
C SER A 214 -6.59 -5.47 -14.41
N GLU A 215 -5.64 -4.92 -15.18
CA GLU A 215 -5.29 -3.50 -15.14
C GLU A 215 -6.50 -2.62 -15.48
N ARG A 216 -6.70 -1.59 -14.66
CA ARG A 216 -7.74 -0.58 -14.82
C ARG A 216 -7.18 0.75 -14.32
N SER A 217 -7.19 1.76 -15.18
CA SER A 217 -6.67 3.09 -14.87
C SER A 217 -7.80 4.08 -14.63
N ARG A 218 -7.59 5.02 -13.74
CA ARG A 218 -8.47 6.18 -13.56
C ARG A 218 -8.11 7.26 -14.57
N SER A 219 -9.05 8.10 -14.94
CA SER A 219 -8.75 9.24 -15.82
C SER A 219 -7.81 10.25 -15.15
N ILE A 220 -7.03 10.98 -15.95
CA ILE A 220 -6.13 12.04 -15.45
C ILE A 220 -6.95 13.11 -14.71
N ASP A 221 -8.09 13.52 -15.25
CA ASP A 221 -8.94 14.56 -14.65
C ASP A 221 -9.44 14.16 -13.26
N GLU A 222 -9.84 12.90 -13.08
CA GLU A 222 -10.28 12.39 -11.78
C GLU A 222 -9.14 12.39 -10.75
N ILE A 223 -7.94 11.98 -11.16
CA ILE A 223 -6.77 11.96 -10.28
C ILE A 223 -6.37 13.39 -9.90
N VAL A 224 -6.33 14.30 -10.87
CA VAL A 224 -5.97 15.70 -10.64
C VAL A 224 -7.01 16.39 -9.76
N SER A 225 -8.30 16.12 -9.94
CA SER A 225 -9.37 16.63 -9.08
C SER A 225 -9.18 16.18 -7.62
N GLU A 226 -8.88 14.90 -7.39
CA GLU A 226 -8.57 14.38 -6.06
C GLU A 226 -7.32 15.06 -5.46
N VAL A 227 -6.25 15.20 -6.25
CA VAL A 227 -5.01 15.87 -5.80
C VAL A 227 -5.29 17.32 -5.41
N ARG A 228 -6.03 18.08 -6.22
CA ARG A 228 -6.42 19.45 -5.89
C ARG A 228 -7.21 19.52 -4.58
N GLY A 229 -8.17 18.62 -4.39
CA GLY A 229 -8.95 18.53 -3.16
C GLY A 229 -8.12 18.16 -1.92
N LEU A 230 -7.05 17.39 -2.07
CA LEU A 230 -6.11 17.07 -0.99
C LEU A 230 -5.22 18.28 -0.66
N VAL A 231 -4.66 18.91 -1.68
CA VAL A 231 -3.77 20.07 -1.54
C VAL A 231 -4.52 21.26 -0.92
N SER A 232 -5.77 21.52 -1.31
CA SER A 232 -6.60 22.58 -0.70
C SER A 232 -6.87 22.37 0.80
N ARG A 233 -6.71 21.13 1.28
CA ARG A 233 -6.83 20.76 2.71
C ARG A 233 -5.47 20.66 3.43
N GLY A 234 -4.38 21.13 2.80
CA GLY A 234 -3.05 21.26 3.39
C GLY A 234 -2.07 20.11 3.10
N VAL A 235 -2.43 19.15 2.25
CA VAL A 235 -1.49 18.11 1.80
C VAL A 235 -0.42 18.72 0.90
N LYS A 236 0.84 18.48 1.19
CA LYS A 236 2.01 19.00 0.47
C LYS A 236 2.72 17.96 -0.39
N GLU A 237 2.63 16.69 -0.01
CA GLU A 237 3.24 15.59 -0.76
C GLU A 237 2.18 14.57 -1.19
N ILE A 238 2.14 14.26 -2.49
CA ILE A 238 1.31 13.19 -3.05
C ILE A 238 2.20 12.03 -3.49
N THR A 239 1.81 10.81 -3.11
CA THR A 239 2.42 9.58 -3.65
C THR A 239 1.40 8.85 -4.52
N LEU A 240 1.71 8.72 -5.81
CA LEU A 240 0.89 7.96 -6.77
C LEU A 240 1.11 6.47 -6.56
N LEU A 241 0.01 5.72 -6.37
CA LEU A 241 0.01 4.29 -6.13
C LEU A 241 -0.61 3.51 -7.30
N GLY A 242 -0.02 2.34 -7.57
CA GLY A 242 -0.51 1.36 -8.51
C GLY A 242 0.28 0.06 -8.37
N GLN A 243 -0.10 -0.97 -9.11
CA GLN A 243 0.68 -2.21 -9.14
C GLN A 243 1.90 -2.09 -10.06
N ILE A 244 1.77 -1.30 -11.14
CA ILE A 244 2.88 -0.91 -12.04
C ILE A 244 2.58 0.49 -12.57
N VAL A 245 2.93 1.51 -11.80
CA VAL A 245 2.51 2.89 -12.09
C VAL A 245 2.95 3.42 -13.45
N ASN A 246 4.13 3.03 -13.92
CA ASN A 246 4.66 3.47 -15.23
C ASN A 246 4.06 2.73 -16.43
N LEU A 247 3.11 1.82 -16.22
CA LEU A 247 2.21 1.27 -17.23
C LEU A 247 0.79 1.87 -17.16
N TYR A 248 0.56 2.86 -16.29
CA TYR A 248 -0.72 3.56 -16.19
C TYR A 248 -1.24 3.98 -17.55
N GLY A 249 -2.51 3.68 -17.80
CA GLY A 249 -3.25 4.11 -18.99
C GLY A 249 -2.80 3.52 -20.32
N ARG A 250 -1.88 2.55 -20.33
CA ARG A 250 -1.30 2.03 -21.59
C ARG A 250 -2.31 1.40 -22.55
N HIS A 251 -3.47 0.98 -22.04
CA HIS A 251 -4.55 0.38 -22.81
C HIS A 251 -5.75 1.31 -23.00
N GLU A 252 -5.88 2.33 -22.13
CA GLU A 252 -7.05 3.20 -22.07
C GLU A 252 -6.79 4.59 -22.66
N PHE A 253 -5.53 5.09 -22.65
CA PHE A 253 -5.22 6.45 -23.07
C PHE A 253 -4.15 6.48 -24.17
N PRO A 254 -4.26 7.42 -25.12
CA PRO A 254 -3.26 7.58 -26.16
C PRO A 254 -1.96 8.22 -25.62
N LYS A 255 -0.88 7.98 -26.35
CA LYS A 255 0.31 8.81 -26.20
C LYS A 255 0.06 10.18 -26.81
N VAL A 256 0.53 11.24 -26.16
CA VAL A 256 0.51 12.60 -26.65
C VAL A 256 1.95 13.11 -26.71
N ASP A 257 2.37 13.69 -27.81
CA ASP A 257 3.74 14.18 -28.03
C ASP A 257 4.83 13.14 -27.66
N ASN A 258 4.59 11.89 -28.08
CA ASN A 258 5.42 10.72 -27.79
C ASN A 258 5.56 10.36 -26.29
N LYS A 259 4.84 11.04 -25.38
CA LYS A 259 4.83 10.78 -23.94
C LYS A 259 3.82 9.70 -23.59
N ALA A 260 4.22 8.77 -22.74
CA ALA A 260 3.33 7.76 -22.19
C ALA A 260 2.27 8.41 -21.27
N PRO A 261 1.06 7.80 -21.12
CA PRO A 261 0.01 8.33 -20.24
C PRO A 261 0.47 8.61 -18.81
N PHE A 262 1.40 7.80 -18.27
CA PHE A 262 1.96 8.06 -16.95
C PHE A 262 2.76 9.36 -16.88
N VAL A 263 3.54 9.68 -17.90
CA VAL A 263 4.31 10.93 -17.96
C VAL A 263 3.35 12.13 -18.11
N GLN A 264 2.31 12.02 -18.92
CA GLN A 264 1.26 13.05 -19.02
C GLN A 264 0.59 13.30 -17.66
N LEU A 265 0.29 12.23 -16.91
CA LEU A 265 -0.24 12.33 -15.56
C LEU A 265 0.73 13.03 -14.60
N LEU A 266 2.03 12.65 -14.62
CA LEU A 266 3.04 13.29 -13.78
C LEU A 266 3.15 14.79 -14.05
N GLU A 267 3.17 15.21 -15.32
CA GLU A 267 3.22 16.62 -15.71
C GLU A 267 1.96 17.37 -15.25
N THR A 268 0.78 16.77 -15.41
CA THR A 268 -0.47 17.42 -15.02
C THR A 268 -0.59 17.57 -13.50
N VAL A 269 -0.20 16.53 -12.73
CA VAL A 269 -0.20 16.61 -11.27
C VAL A 269 0.90 17.55 -10.77
N HIS A 270 2.07 17.57 -11.40
CA HIS A 270 3.15 18.49 -11.07
C HIS A 270 2.69 19.96 -11.12
N ASN A 271 1.80 20.31 -12.06
CA ASN A 271 1.29 21.65 -12.24
C ASN A 271 0.18 22.05 -11.25
N VAL A 272 -0.21 21.17 -10.33
CA VAL A 272 -1.17 21.53 -9.27
C VAL A 272 -0.53 22.57 -8.34
N GLU A 273 -1.18 23.72 -8.21
CA GLU A 273 -0.75 24.79 -7.31
C GLU A 273 -0.85 24.34 -5.85
N GLY A 274 0.14 24.70 -5.02
CA GLY A 274 0.23 24.31 -3.61
C GLY A 274 0.78 22.90 -3.38
N LEU A 275 0.92 22.04 -4.40
CA LEU A 275 1.66 20.79 -4.27
C LEU A 275 3.17 21.08 -4.21
N GLU A 276 3.86 20.57 -3.19
CA GLU A 276 5.30 20.76 -3.00
C GLU A 276 6.11 19.57 -3.50
N ARG A 277 5.61 18.34 -3.28
CA ARG A 277 6.31 17.11 -3.65
C ARG A 277 5.39 16.09 -4.29
N LEU A 278 5.92 15.42 -5.30
CA LEU A 278 5.27 14.33 -6.01
C LEU A 278 6.16 13.08 -5.92
N ARG A 279 5.57 11.93 -5.62
CA ARG A 279 6.23 10.62 -5.62
C ARG A 279 5.39 9.61 -6.37
N PHE A 280 6.02 8.53 -6.76
CA PHE A 280 5.34 7.33 -7.23
C PHE A 280 6.02 6.08 -6.69
N THR A 281 5.29 4.97 -6.63
CA THR A 281 5.80 3.67 -6.17
C THR A 281 5.57 2.59 -7.21
N SER A 282 6.30 1.48 -7.09
CA SER A 282 6.11 0.27 -7.91
C SER A 282 6.22 0.46 -9.43
N PRO A 283 7.21 1.23 -9.96
CA PRO A 283 7.49 1.19 -11.38
C PRO A 283 8.12 -0.16 -11.75
N HIS A 284 7.92 -0.59 -12.99
CA HIS A 284 8.57 -1.78 -13.54
C HIS A 284 9.72 -1.38 -14.50
N PRO A 285 10.90 -1.99 -14.40
CA PRO A 285 12.06 -1.62 -15.24
C PRO A 285 11.77 -1.60 -16.75
N ILE A 286 10.98 -2.56 -17.25
CA ILE A 286 10.66 -2.66 -18.69
C ILE A 286 9.92 -1.44 -19.26
N ALA A 287 9.13 -0.77 -18.44
CA ALA A 287 8.34 0.39 -18.85
C ALA A 287 8.99 1.73 -18.47
N PHE A 288 10.25 1.68 -18.03
CA PHE A 288 11.00 2.88 -17.69
C PHE A 288 11.68 3.43 -18.96
N ARG A 289 10.93 4.23 -19.71
CA ARG A 289 11.32 4.78 -21.00
C ARG A 289 12.08 6.10 -20.84
N ASP A 290 12.58 6.62 -21.96
CA ASP A 290 13.30 7.89 -22.00
C ASP A 290 12.43 9.06 -21.54
N ASP A 291 11.16 9.09 -21.97
CA ASP A 291 10.17 10.12 -21.55
C ASP A 291 10.02 10.20 -20.02
N LEU A 292 10.08 9.07 -19.31
CA LEU A 292 10.03 9.06 -17.84
C LEU A 292 11.38 9.48 -17.22
N VAL A 293 12.50 9.14 -17.84
CA VAL A 293 13.83 9.63 -17.41
C VAL A 293 13.91 11.15 -17.57
N ASP A 294 13.38 11.69 -18.69
CA ASP A 294 13.30 13.13 -18.94
C ASP A 294 12.38 13.82 -17.93
N ALA A 295 11.25 13.18 -17.56
CA ALA A 295 10.37 13.71 -16.52
C ALA A 295 11.07 13.79 -15.16
N ILE A 296 11.89 12.81 -14.80
CA ILE A 296 12.72 12.86 -13.57
C ILE A 296 13.67 14.05 -13.60
N SER A 297 14.25 14.35 -14.74
CA SER A 297 15.14 15.50 -14.91
C SER A 297 14.40 16.84 -14.80
N ASN A 298 13.23 16.96 -15.45
CA ASN A 298 12.57 18.22 -15.75
C ASN A 298 11.45 18.62 -14.79
N LEU A 299 10.96 17.72 -13.92
CA LEU A 299 9.85 18.00 -12.99
C LEU A 299 10.39 18.25 -11.57
N PRO A 300 10.59 19.53 -11.15
CA PRO A 300 11.23 19.84 -9.86
C PRO A 300 10.45 19.38 -8.63
N LYS A 301 9.11 19.26 -8.69
CA LYS A 301 8.34 18.69 -7.57
C LYS A 301 8.47 17.17 -7.46
N LEU A 302 8.92 16.48 -8.52
CA LEU A 302 9.15 15.05 -8.45
C LEU A 302 10.36 14.80 -7.53
N ALA A 303 10.13 14.03 -6.47
CA ALA A 303 11.12 13.80 -5.43
C ALA A 303 12.28 12.92 -5.92
N GLU A 304 13.47 13.14 -5.39
CA GLU A 304 14.71 12.45 -5.78
C GLU A 304 14.75 11.03 -5.19
N HIS A 305 13.76 10.21 -5.51
CA HIS A 305 13.69 8.81 -5.07
C HIS A 305 12.93 7.96 -6.09
N VAL A 306 13.52 6.85 -6.50
CA VAL A 306 12.88 5.82 -7.32
C VAL A 306 13.03 4.47 -6.63
N HIS A 307 11.88 3.83 -6.35
CA HIS A 307 11.87 2.43 -5.93
C HIS A 307 11.75 1.55 -7.17
N LEU A 308 12.84 0.91 -7.58
CA LEU A 308 12.94 0.13 -8.82
C LEU A 308 13.23 -1.36 -8.50
N PRO A 309 12.22 -2.25 -8.49
CA PRO A 309 12.40 -3.65 -8.12
C PRO A 309 13.30 -4.42 -9.09
N LEU A 310 14.46 -4.91 -8.62
CA LEU A 310 15.41 -5.76 -9.35
C LEU A 310 14.94 -7.22 -9.39
N GLN A 311 14.48 -7.75 -8.28
CA GLN A 311 14.10 -9.13 -8.00
C GLN A 311 15.28 -10.12 -7.94
N SER A 312 16.14 -10.19 -8.96
CA SER A 312 17.36 -11.03 -9.03
C SER A 312 18.41 -10.39 -9.94
N GLY A 313 19.67 -10.64 -9.68
CA GLY A 313 20.78 -10.27 -10.55
C GLY A 313 21.14 -11.33 -11.61
N SER A 314 20.54 -12.51 -11.53
CA SER A 314 20.75 -13.59 -12.51
C SER A 314 19.73 -13.51 -13.65
N ASN A 315 20.18 -13.42 -14.88
CA ASN A 315 19.32 -13.43 -16.06
C ASN A 315 18.52 -14.74 -16.19
N ARG A 316 19.06 -15.86 -15.74
CA ARG A 316 18.37 -17.16 -15.70
C ARG A 316 17.19 -17.11 -14.74
N ILE A 317 17.39 -16.58 -13.56
CA ILE A 317 16.32 -16.43 -12.56
C ILE A 317 15.29 -15.35 -12.97
N LEU A 318 15.73 -14.22 -13.50
CA LEU A 318 14.81 -13.21 -14.06
C LEU A 318 13.90 -13.81 -15.14
N LYS A 319 14.44 -14.64 -16.04
CA LYS A 319 13.65 -15.36 -17.04
C LYS A 319 12.64 -16.32 -16.38
N ALA A 320 13.07 -17.09 -15.39
CA ALA A 320 12.19 -18.01 -14.65
C ALA A 320 11.09 -17.26 -13.86
N MET A 321 11.38 -16.05 -13.39
CA MET A 321 10.42 -15.13 -12.77
C MET A 321 9.48 -14.45 -13.76
N HIS A 322 9.62 -14.66 -15.08
CA HIS A 322 8.95 -13.92 -16.15
C HIS A 322 9.21 -12.41 -16.10
N ARG A 323 10.44 -12.01 -15.73
CA ARG A 323 10.86 -10.61 -15.82
C ARG A 323 11.44 -10.34 -17.21
N ALA A 324 10.85 -9.40 -17.96
CA ALA A 324 11.17 -9.15 -19.35
C ALA A 324 12.36 -8.18 -19.54
N TYR A 325 13.32 -8.17 -18.61
CA TYR A 325 14.57 -7.42 -18.68
C TYR A 325 15.74 -8.29 -18.20
N THR A 326 16.96 -7.85 -18.52
CA THR A 326 18.20 -8.48 -18.06
C THR A 326 18.89 -7.61 -16.99
N ALA A 327 19.82 -8.21 -16.25
CA ALA A 327 20.63 -7.51 -15.25
C ALA A 327 21.38 -6.31 -15.85
N GLU A 328 21.96 -6.46 -17.06
CA GLU A 328 22.71 -5.42 -17.76
C GLU A 328 21.80 -4.23 -18.12
N LYS A 329 20.59 -4.50 -18.65
CA LYS A 329 19.61 -3.46 -18.95
C LYS A 329 19.15 -2.73 -17.69
N TYR A 330 19.03 -3.45 -16.58
CA TYR A 330 18.70 -2.86 -15.30
C TYR A 330 19.80 -1.92 -14.80
N VAL A 331 21.06 -2.35 -14.87
CA VAL A 331 22.23 -1.51 -14.51
C VAL A 331 22.29 -0.26 -15.38
N ASP A 332 22.12 -0.41 -16.70
CA ASP A 332 22.10 0.76 -17.61
C ASP A 332 20.97 1.73 -17.22
N LEU A 333 19.76 1.23 -16.93
CA LEU A 333 18.66 2.06 -16.51
C LEU A 333 18.97 2.81 -15.21
N VAL A 334 19.55 2.16 -14.20
CA VAL A 334 19.98 2.81 -12.95
C VAL A 334 20.99 3.94 -13.25
N ARG A 335 21.96 3.68 -14.12
CA ARG A 335 22.95 4.70 -14.50
C ARG A 335 22.30 5.90 -15.22
N ARG A 336 21.29 5.65 -16.07
CA ARG A 336 20.54 6.72 -16.75
C ARG A 336 19.74 7.56 -15.77
N ILE A 337 19.04 6.92 -14.81
CA ILE A 337 18.27 7.63 -13.78
C ILE A 337 19.20 8.48 -12.90
N ARG A 338 20.35 7.96 -12.49
CA ARG A 338 21.34 8.71 -11.70
C ARG A 338 21.94 9.90 -12.46
N ARG A 339 22.11 9.79 -13.78
CA ARG A 339 22.55 10.93 -14.62
C ARG A 339 21.46 11.98 -14.81
N ALA A 340 20.19 11.58 -14.86
CA ALA A 340 19.07 12.48 -15.04
C ALA A 340 18.86 13.42 -13.84
N ARG A 341 19.18 12.96 -12.62
CA ARG A 341 19.07 13.80 -11.42
C ARG A 341 20.14 13.42 -10.39
N GLU A 342 21.01 14.38 -10.08
CA GLU A 342 22.05 14.21 -9.08
C GLU A 342 21.46 13.92 -7.69
N GLY A 343 22.08 13.04 -6.93
CA GLY A 343 21.64 12.67 -5.58
C GLY A 343 20.35 11.85 -5.50
N ILE A 344 19.81 11.38 -6.65
CA ILE A 344 18.61 10.55 -6.64
C ILE A 344 18.85 9.22 -5.95
N ALA A 345 18.03 8.90 -4.97
CA ALA A 345 18.09 7.64 -4.25
C ALA A 345 17.40 6.53 -5.05
N ILE A 346 18.07 5.39 -5.17
CA ILE A 346 17.52 4.18 -5.79
C ILE A 346 17.32 3.12 -4.71
N THR A 347 16.07 2.69 -4.54
CA THR A 347 15.73 1.57 -3.67
C THR A 347 15.16 0.41 -4.48
N THR A 348 15.21 -0.81 -3.95
CA THR A 348 14.84 -2.01 -4.71
C THR A 348 14.22 -3.10 -3.83
N ASP A 349 13.58 -4.08 -4.49
CA ASP A 349 13.18 -5.36 -3.93
C ASP A 349 14.03 -6.47 -4.53
N ILE A 350 14.46 -7.43 -3.70
CA ILE A 350 15.22 -8.61 -4.09
C ILE A 350 14.59 -9.84 -3.46
N ILE A 351 14.46 -10.92 -4.22
CA ILE A 351 13.97 -12.21 -3.75
C ILE A 351 15.13 -13.21 -3.85
N VAL A 352 15.50 -13.82 -2.72
CA VAL A 352 16.49 -14.89 -2.65
C VAL A 352 15.83 -16.24 -2.46
N GLY A 353 16.48 -17.30 -2.96
CA GLY A 353 15.95 -18.67 -2.85
C GLY A 353 14.73 -18.92 -3.71
N PHE A 354 14.63 -18.26 -4.86
CA PHE A 354 13.64 -18.59 -5.87
C PHE A 354 13.86 -20.03 -6.37
N PRO A 355 12.80 -20.80 -6.72
CA PRO A 355 12.95 -22.19 -7.18
C PRO A 355 14.02 -22.34 -8.27
N GLY A 356 14.95 -23.28 -8.06
CA GLY A 356 16.07 -23.54 -8.94
C GLY A 356 17.24 -22.53 -8.88
N GLU A 357 17.22 -21.55 -7.96
CA GLU A 357 18.33 -20.59 -7.81
C GLU A 357 19.60 -21.31 -7.32
N THR A 358 20.67 -21.39 -8.16
CA THR A 358 21.96 -21.97 -7.81
C THR A 358 22.80 -21.02 -6.95
N ALA A 359 23.95 -21.51 -6.46
CA ALA A 359 24.93 -20.65 -5.77
C ALA A 359 25.53 -19.59 -6.72
N ASP A 360 25.69 -19.92 -8.01
CA ASP A 360 26.17 -18.97 -9.01
C ASP A 360 25.15 -17.88 -9.34
N ASP A 361 23.86 -18.23 -9.45
CA ASP A 361 22.80 -17.23 -9.62
C ASP A 361 22.71 -16.26 -8.44
N TYR A 362 22.85 -16.79 -7.21
CA TYR A 362 22.89 -15.97 -6.01
C TYR A 362 24.14 -15.06 -6.03
N LYS A 363 25.30 -15.58 -6.42
CA LYS A 363 26.52 -14.79 -6.55
C LYS A 363 26.36 -13.64 -7.53
N GLN A 364 25.75 -13.86 -8.70
CA GLN A 364 25.43 -12.80 -9.66
C GLN A 364 24.54 -11.71 -9.03
N THR A 365 23.53 -12.11 -8.26
CA THR A 365 22.67 -11.16 -7.56
C THR A 365 23.44 -10.35 -6.52
N ARG A 366 24.29 -11.01 -5.75
CA ARG A 366 25.14 -10.39 -4.73
C ARG A 366 26.11 -9.38 -5.32
N ASP A 367 26.85 -9.78 -6.37
CA ASP A 367 27.84 -8.94 -7.04
C ASP A 367 27.18 -7.68 -7.63
N LEU A 368 25.99 -7.82 -8.23
CA LEU A 368 25.22 -6.70 -8.79
C LEU A 368 24.73 -5.74 -7.70
N VAL A 369 24.31 -6.24 -6.56
CA VAL A 369 23.89 -5.41 -5.40
C VAL A 369 25.09 -4.61 -4.85
N GLU A 370 26.27 -5.23 -4.79
CA GLU A 370 27.52 -4.56 -4.41
C GLU A 370 27.93 -3.48 -5.44
N GLU A 371 27.77 -3.75 -6.74
CA GLU A 371 28.07 -2.78 -7.82
C GLU A 371 27.15 -1.56 -7.77
N ILE A 372 25.83 -1.79 -7.69
CA ILE A 372 24.83 -0.71 -7.76
C ILE A 372 24.86 0.19 -6.53
N GLN A 373 25.13 -0.37 -5.34
CA GLN A 373 25.08 0.35 -4.06
C GLN A 373 23.75 1.08 -3.87
N PHE A 374 22.70 0.30 -3.70
CA PHE A 374 21.35 0.84 -3.45
C PHE A 374 21.31 1.68 -2.16
N ASP A 375 20.50 2.75 -2.15
CA ASP A 375 20.24 3.55 -0.96
C ASP A 375 19.48 2.80 0.11
N ASN A 376 18.70 1.80 -0.28
CA ASN A 376 18.07 0.78 0.55
C ASN A 376 17.55 -0.36 -0.33
N ALA A 377 17.40 -1.56 0.22
CA ALA A 377 16.72 -2.67 -0.43
C ALA A 377 15.88 -3.48 0.57
N PHE A 378 14.74 -3.98 0.11
CA PHE A 378 13.99 -5.00 0.81
C PHE A 378 14.38 -6.36 0.27
N VAL A 379 15.02 -7.18 1.10
CA VAL A 379 15.47 -8.52 0.74
C VAL A 379 14.48 -9.53 1.32
N PHE A 380 13.79 -10.23 0.43
CA PHE A 380 12.80 -11.23 0.77
C PHE A 380 13.32 -12.64 0.50
N ARG A 381 13.06 -13.57 1.41
CA ARG A 381 13.12 -15.00 1.12
C ARG A 381 11.92 -15.35 0.25
N TYR A 382 12.13 -16.13 -0.82
CA TYR A 382 11.02 -16.64 -1.60
C TYR A 382 10.07 -17.44 -0.69
N SER A 383 8.81 -17.07 -0.73
CA SER A 383 7.73 -17.76 -0.02
C SER A 383 6.66 -18.17 -1.04
N PRO A 384 6.37 -19.47 -1.18
CA PRO A 384 5.38 -19.96 -2.13
C PRO A 384 4.02 -19.31 -1.88
N ARG A 385 3.38 -18.85 -2.94
CA ARG A 385 2.00 -18.34 -2.90
C ARG A 385 1.11 -19.33 -3.59
N ARG A 386 0.05 -19.74 -2.91
CA ARG A 386 -0.94 -20.66 -3.48
C ARG A 386 -1.39 -20.16 -4.85
N ASP A 387 -1.55 -21.08 -5.78
CA ASP A 387 -2.04 -20.85 -7.13
C ASP A 387 -1.12 -19.95 -8.00
N THR A 388 0.18 -19.83 -7.63
CA THR A 388 1.19 -19.19 -8.47
C THR A 388 2.10 -20.23 -9.13
N PRO A 389 2.53 -20.03 -10.41
CA PRO A 389 3.39 -21.01 -11.08
C PRO A 389 4.66 -21.34 -10.32
N ALA A 390 5.28 -20.38 -9.65
CA ALA A 390 6.51 -20.61 -8.89
C ALA A 390 6.32 -21.51 -7.66
N ALA A 391 5.11 -21.62 -7.12
CA ALA A 391 4.82 -22.53 -6.00
C ALA A 391 4.85 -24.00 -6.43
N GLU A 392 4.60 -24.28 -7.72
CA GLU A 392 4.57 -25.61 -8.30
C GLU A 392 5.88 -25.98 -9.02
N MET A 393 6.83 -25.04 -9.13
CA MET A 393 8.14 -25.32 -9.72
C MET A 393 8.90 -26.38 -8.90
N PRO A 394 9.61 -27.31 -9.55
CA PRO A 394 10.56 -28.20 -8.87
C PRO A 394 11.72 -27.37 -8.29
N ASP A 395 12.63 -28.04 -7.61
CA ASP A 395 13.87 -27.46 -7.06
C ASP A 395 13.63 -26.30 -6.09
N GLN A 396 12.63 -26.44 -5.22
CA GLN A 396 12.40 -25.50 -4.11
C GLN A 396 13.63 -25.45 -3.21
N ILE A 397 14.09 -24.24 -2.90
CA ILE A 397 15.27 -24.05 -2.05
C ILE A 397 14.88 -24.21 -0.58
N ASP A 398 15.71 -24.89 0.21
CA ASP A 398 15.50 -25.08 1.64
C ASP A 398 15.60 -23.77 2.44
N GLU A 399 14.93 -23.73 3.59
CA GLU A 399 14.89 -22.52 4.42
C GLU A 399 16.27 -22.09 4.97
N PRO A 400 17.17 -22.98 5.41
CA PRO A 400 18.51 -22.59 5.84
C PRO A 400 19.29 -21.87 4.74
N THR A 401 19.24 -22.36 3.50
CA THR A 401 19.89 -21.70 2.34
C THR A 401 19.29 -20.32 2.06
N LYS A 402 17.95 -20.21 2.07
CA LYS A 402 17.27 -18.91 1.91
C LYS A 402 17.67 -17.92 3.00
N GLU A 403 17.73 -18.38 4.25
CA GLU A 403 18.11 -17.55 5.40
C GLU A 403 19.54 -17.06 5.25
N ALA A 404 20.49 -17.94 4.93
CA ALA A 404 21.89 -17.57 4.74
C ALA A 404 22.08 -16.52 3.64
N ARG A 405 21.41 -16.70 2.47
CA ARG A 405 21.44 -15.74 1.37
C ARG A 405 20.81 -14.40 1.77
N ASN A 406 19.71 -14.45 2.49
CA ASN A 406 19.01 -13.25 2.97
C ASN A 406 19.90 -12.43 3.92
N GLN A 407 20.51 -13.08 4.91
CA GLN A 407 21.39 -12.41 5.89
C GLN A 407 22.63 -11.80 5.24
N ASP A 408 23.26 -12.51 4.28
CA ASP A 408 24.42 -11.97 3.55
C ASP A 408 24.05 -10.72 2.74
N LEU A 409 22.94 -10.74 1.97
CA LEU A 409 22.49 -9.55 1.24
C LEU A 409 22.06 -8.41 2.17
N LEU A 410 21.40 -8.70 3.28
CA LEU A 410 21.04 -7.66 4.26
C LEU A 410 22.30 -6.96 4.81
N ARG A 411 23.39 -7.70 5.06
CA ARG A 411 24.67 -7.11 5.48
C ARG A 411 25.20 -6.12 4.45
N ILE A 412 25.21 -6.48 3.16
CA ILE A 412 25.67 -5.62 2.06
C ILE A 412 24.78 -4.38 1.93
N VAL A 413 23.46 -4.57 1.93
CA VAL A 413 22.49 -3.48 1.82
C VAL A 413 22.58 -2.52 3.00
N ASN A 414 22.71 -3.03 4.23
CA ASN A 414 22.85 -2.20 5.42
C ASN A 414 24.13 -1.33 5.35
N GLU A 415 25.23 -1.89 4.87
CA GLU A 415 26.46 -1.14 4.68
C GLU A 415 26.31 -0.04 3.60
N SER A 416 25.67 -0.36 2.47
CA SER A 416 25.36 0.63 1.44
C SER A 416 24.45 1.76 1.96
N THR A 417 23.39 1.39 2.71
CA THR A 417 22.46 2.34 3.34
C THR A 417 23.18 3.24 4.34
N ARG A 418 24.08 2.68 5.15
CA ARG A 418 24.89 3.45 6.11
C ARG A 418 25.75 4.49 5.38
N ARG A 419 26.49 4.08 4.34
CA ARG A 419 27.30 4.99 3.52
C ARG A 419 26.46 6.09 2.87
N ALA A 420 25.27 5.74 2.37
CA ALA A 420 24.35 6.71 1.78
C ALA A 420 23.82 7.72 2.82
N GLY A 421 23.66 7.31 4.08
CA GLY A 421 23.32 8.20 5.18
C GLY A 421 24.49 9.11 5.60
N GLU A 422 25.69 8.53 5.72
CA GLU A 422 26.91 9.26 6.13
C GLU A 422 27.28 10.40 5.17
N ARG A 423 27.03 10.22 3.88
CA ARG A 423 27.22 11.29 2.88
C ARG A 423 26.36 12.54 3.15
N LEU A 424 25.30 12.42 3.93
CA LEU A 424 24.41 13.54 4.28
C LEU A 424 24.81 14.22 5.59
N VAL A 425 25.71 13.64 6.38
CA VAL A 425 26.21 14.26 7.60
C VAL A 425 26.96 15.55 7.25
N GLY A 426 26.68 16.63 7.97
CA GLY A 426 27.19 17.95 7.67
C GLY A 426 26.41 18.74 6.61
N HIS A 427 25.42 18.12 5.94
CA HIS A 427 24.59 18.81 4.95
C HIS A 427 23.26 19.26 5.54
N CYS A 428 22.73 20.34 4.98
CA CYS A 428 21.37 20.80 5.26
C CYS A 428 20.40 20.12 4.29
N VAL A 429 19.38 19.45 4.82
CA VAL A 429 18.38 18.72 4.03
C VAL A 429 16.97 19.29 4.27
N GLU A 430 16.18 19.33 3.20
CA GLU A 430 14.75 19.68 3.27
C GLU A 430 13.95 18.47 3.76
N VAL A 431 13.16 18.65 4.81
CA VAL A 431 12.36 17.61 5.47
C VAL A 431 10.89 18.04 5.50
N LEU A 432 9.99 17.21 5.01
CA LEU A 432 8.56 17.37 5.28
C LEU A 432 8.27 16.70 6.63
N CYS A 433 7.86 17.50 7.63
CA CYS A 433 7.60 17.01 8.98
C CYS A 433 6.27 16.25 9.02
N GLU A 434 6.31 14.96 9.35
CA GLU A 434 5.14 14.08 9.38
C GLU A 434 4.49 13.99 10.77
N GLY A 435 5.20 14.36 11.83
CA GLY A 435 4.69 14.32 13.19
C GLY A 435 5.72 13.90 14.23
N PRO A 436 5.28 13.49 15.44
CA PRO A 436 6.17 12.99 16.49
C PRO A 436 6.91 11.72 16.09
N SER A 437 8.15 11.59 16.51
CA SER A 437 8.93 10.36 16.29
C SER A 437 8.33 9.19 17.08
N LYS A 438 8.23 8.02 16.41
CA LYS A 438 7.66 6.80 17.02
C LYS A 438 8.45 6.26 18.21
N THR A 439 9.77 6.51 18.24
CA THR A 439 10.67 6.02 19.29
C THR A 439 10.90 7.04 20.39
N ASN A 440 10.74 8.32 20.10
CA ASN A 440 10.85 9.41 21.05
C ASN A 440 9.83 10.52 20.72
N PRO A 441 8.64 10.53 21.35
CA PRO A 441 7.58 11.48 21.06
C PRO A 441 7.93 12.95 21.34
N THR A 442 9.01 13.24 22.07
CA THR A 442 9.49 14.61 22.30
C THR A 442 10.24 15.20 21.11
N ARG A 443 10.56 14.37 20.10
CA ARG A 443 11.19 14.78 18.85
C ARG A 443 10.20 14.65 17.70
N LEU A 444 10.44 15.44 16.67
CA LEU A 444 9.72 15.34 15.39
C LEU A 444 10.45 14.39 14.46
N MET A 445 9.68 13.84 13.53
CA MET A 445 10.20 13.08 12.39
C MET A 445 9.57 13.55 11.09
N GLY A 446 10.32 13.40 10.03
CA GLY A 446 9.83 13.64 8.68
C GLY A 446 10.68 12.94 7.64
N ARG A 447 10.42 13.22 6.36
CA ARG A 447 11.14 12.63 5.23
C ARG A 447 11.78 13.69 4.36
N THR A 448 12.99 13.37 3.92
CA THR A 448 13.68 14.15 2.89
C THR A 448 13.09 13.83 1.51
N ARG A 449 13.45 14.63 0.50
CA ARG A 449 13.08 14.39 -0.89
C ARG A 449 13.57 13.03 -1.41
N ASN A 450 14.75 12.55 -0.98
CA ASN A 450 15.30 11.23 -1.29
C ASN A 450 14.81 10.11 -0.32
N ASN A 451 13.68 10.36 0.37
CA ASN A 451 12.94 9.39 1.20
C ASN A 451 13.68 8.89 2.46
N LYS A 452 14.69 9.62 2.93
CA LYS A 452 15.35 9.30 4.20
C LYS A 452 14.55 9.84 5.37
N ILE A 453 14.45 9.06 6.44
CA ILE A 453 13.82 9.48 7.69
C ILE A 453 14.79 10.40 8.45
N VAL A 454 14.31 11.55 8.87
CA VAL A 454 15.05 12.50 9.72
C VAL A 454 14.32 12.69 11.04
N VAL A 455 15.03 12.54 12.15
CA VAL A 455 14.53 12.81 13.49
C VAL A 455 15.26 14.06 14.02
N PHE A 456 14.50 15.05 14.49
CA PHE A 456 15.03 16.34 14.89
C PHE A 456 14.21 16.96 16.03
N GLU A 457 14.78 17.92 16.72
CA GLU A 457 14.09 18.69 17.76
C GLU A 457 13.25 19.79 17.10
N GLY A 458 12.07 20.06 17.64
CA GLY A 458 11.18 21.08 17.09
C GLY A 458 9.86 21.13 17.84
N ASN A 459 9.09 22.19 17.58
CA ASN A 459 7.76 22.30 18.16
C ASN A 459 6.69 21.77 17.17
N GLU A 460 5.51 21.50 17.69
CA GLU A 460 4.38 20.94 16.94
C GLU A 460 3.87 21.83 15.79
N ASN A 461 4.31 23.10 15.71
CA ASN A 461 3.95 23.98 14.58
C ASN A 461 4.63 23.55 13.28
N LEU A 462 5.73 22.81 13.36
CA LEU A 462 6.41 22.25 12.20
C LEU A 462 5.70 21.02 11.61
N ILE A 463 4.75 20.43 12.33
CA ILE A 463 4.02 19.26 11.81
C ILE A 463 3.18 19.70 10.61
N GLY A 464 3.37 19.02 9.49
CA GLY A 464 2.76 19.35 8.21
C GLY A 464 3.55 20.37 7.38
N GLU A 465 4.67 20.89 7.89
CA GLU A 465 5.47 21.92 7.24
C GLU A 465 6.80 21.39 6.69
N LEU A 466 7.36 22.11 5.73
CA LEU A 466 8.73 21.90 5.26
C LEU A 466 9.70 22.59 6.23
N ALA A 467 10.67 21.82 6.71
CA ALA A 467 11.73 22.29 7.58
C ALA A 467 13.10 22.00 6.97
N TYR A 468 14.09 22.82 7.25
CA TYR A 468 15.48 22.57 6.90
C TYR A 468 16.21 22.05 8.14
N VAL A 469 16.91 20.91 7.97
CA VAL A 469 17.60 20.23 9.07
C VAL A 469 19.07 20.02 8.72
N GLN A 470 19.96 20.55 9.54
CA GLN A 470 21.40 20.25 9.48
C GLN A 470 21.61 18.84 10.05
N VAL A 471 22.01 17.90 9.20
CA VAL A 471 22.24 16.51 9.61
C VAL A 471 23.55 16.44 10.42
N GLN A 472 23.44 15.94 11.65
CA GLN A 472 24.59 15.78 12.55
C GLN A 472 25.07 14.33 12.62
N GLN A 473 24.15 13.37 12.47
CA GLN A 473 24.46 11.94 12.60
C GLN A 473 23.58 11.11 11.67
N ALA A 474 24.14 10.02 11.16
CA ALA A 474 23.42 8.95 10.48
C ALA A 474 23.50 7.67 11.32
N ASN A 475 22.37 7.02 11.55
CA ASN A 475 22.30 5.74 12.25
C ASN A 475 21.33 4.79 11.52
N GLY A 476 21.91 3.84 10.78
CA GLY A 476 21.13 2.90 9.96
C GLY A 476 20.25 3.62 8.95
N PHE A 477 18.93 3.49 9.12
CA PHE A 477 17.93 4.07 8.21
C PHE A 477 17.52 5.51 8.57
N SER A 478 17.98 6.05 9.68
CA SER A 478 17.57 7.34 10.20
C SER A 478 18.73 8.33 10.27
N LEU A 479 18.43 9.58 9.95
CA LEU A 479 19.30 10.73 10.14
C LEU A 479 18.84 11.48 11.38
N TYR A 480 19.77 12.10 12.07
CA TYR A 480 19.52 12.94 13.22
C TYR A 480 20.13 14.33 12.99
N GLY A 481 19.44 15.37 13.37
CA GLY A 481 19.92 16.73 13.13
C GLY A 481 19.19 17.79 13.92
N VAL A 482 19.54 19.02 13.66
CA VAL A 482 18.92 20.20 14.29
C VAL A 482 18.27 21.08 13.20
N PRO A 483 17.09 21.65 13.47
CA PRO A 483 16.47 22.56 12.53
C PRO A 483 17.32 23.84 12.39
N VAL A 484 17.38 24.34 11.16
CA VAL A 484 18.05 25.59 10.83
C VAL A 484 17.06 26.55 10.17
N GLN A 485 17.18 27.83 10.47
CA GLN A 485 16.44 28.86 9.74
C GLN A 485 17.09 29.01 8.37
N LYS A 486 16.25 29.10 7.31
CA LYS A 486 16.70 29.37 5.94
C LYS A 486 16.86 30.86 5.75
#